data_33e7e56885d278b27cd243fdee663389
#
_entry.id   33e7e56885d278b27cd243fdee663389
#
_cell.length_a   1.000
_cell.length_b   1.000
_cell.length_c   1.000
_cell.angle_alpha   90.00
_cell.angle_beta   90.00
_cell.angle_gamma   90.00
#
_symmetry.space_group_name_H-M   'P 1'
#
loop_
_entity.id
_entity.type
_entity.pdbx_description
1 polymer ?
#
loop_
_entity_poly.entity_id
_entity_poly.type
_entity_poly.pdbx_seq_one_letter_code
_entity_poly.pdbx_strand_id
1 'polypeptide(L)'
;MNKKNLSLALLGFVLAGLAVIQFIPSAPVVIPGQLPVAQRSEHRLLNFEGISNFRDLGGYATSDGRTVKWGRLYRSGTLAHATPADLNALRQLQLATLIDFRSAAEKEEEPNRLPDPKGFAVVEIPTLDGGDNSVADEVMQRIETGDFADFDPDSFMLAANRQFAVTYTPKYRQFVQTVLAANGAPVAWHCSAGKDRTGFAAAILLRILGVPAQTVLDDYMLSKQYAVDARRNDLRLLRLFKGEEAADKLGVLLGVERAWLEAGFSEIDERYGSFDRYVSDGLQLSAADIAALRKHLLL
;
A
#
# COMPACT_ATOMS: atom_id res chain seq x y z
N MET A 1 -25.79 18.00 -45.83
CA MET A 1 -25.69 16.83 -44.95
C MET A 1 -26.62 17.08 -43.77
N ASN A 2 -27.60 16.19 -43.53
CA ASN A 2 -28.65 16.40 -42.53
C ASN A 2 -28.03 16.28 -41.13
N LYS A 3 -28.41 17.12 -40.14
CA LYS A 3 -27.86 17.12 -38.78
C LYS A 3 -27.82 15.72 -38.14
N LYS A 4 -28.83 14.86 -38.43
CA LYS A 4 -28.85 13.44 -38.00
C LYS A 4 -27.69 12.62 -38.56
N ASN A 5 -27.31 12.83 -39.83
CA ASN A 5 -26.21 12.08 -40.45
C ASN A 5 -24.86 12.53 -39.95
N LEU A 6 -24.74 13.81 -39.56
CA LEU A 6 -23.52 14.34 -38.94
C LEU A 6 -23.33 13.76 -37.52
N SER A 7 -24.41 13.68 -36.70
CA SER A 7 -24.37 13.09 -35.37
C SER A 7 -24.06 11.60 -35.39
N LEU A 8 -24.62 10.84 -36.35
CA LEU A 8 -24.32 9.41 -36.53
C LEU A 8 -22.87 9.18 -36.98
N ALA A 9 -22.32 10.02 -37.86
CA ALA A 9 -20.93 9.94 -38.27
C ALA A 9 -19.99 10.27 -37.10
N LEU A 10 -20.31 11.30 -36.29
CA LEU A 10 -19.52 11.65 -35.10
C LEU A 10 -19.53 10.52 -34.06
N LEU A 11 -20.70 9.92 -33.82
CA LEU A 11 -20.83 8.77 -32.90
C LEU A 11 -20.03 7.56 -33.39
N GLY A 12 -20.07 7.30 -34.72
CA GLY A 12 -19.27 6.24 -35.34
C GLY A 12 -17.77 6.48 -35.20
N PHE A 13 -17.30 7.73 -35.36
CA PHE A 13 -15.89 8.10 -35.15
C PHE A 13 -15.48 7.95 -33.68
N VAL A 14 -16.34 8.34 -32.73
CA VAL A 14 -16.08 8.18 -31.31
C VAL A 14 -16.00 6.70 -30.93
N LEU A 15 -16.94 5.88 -31.39
CA LEU A 15 -16.95 4.44 -31.14
C LEU A 15 -15.74 3.74 -31.80
N ALA A 16 -15.37 4.13 -33.02
CA ALA A 16 -14.16 3.61 -33.67
C ALA A 16 -12.89 4.05 -32.97
N GLY A 17 -12.83 5.29 -32.46
CA GLY A 17 -11.73 5.79 -31.64
C GLY A 17 -11.59 5.03 -30.32
N LEU A 18 -12.72 4.77 -29.63
CA LEU A 18 -12.75 3.96 -28.42
C LEU A 18 -12.32 2.50 -28.68
N ALA A 19 -12.74 1.91 -29.79
CA ALA A 19 -12.32 0.57 -30.19
C ALA A 19 -10.82 0.49 -30.48
N VAL A 20 -10.22 1.51 -31.09
CA VAL A 20 -8.78 1.56 -31.38
C VAL A 20 -7.99 1.73 -30.08
N ILE A 21 -8.48 2.51 -29.12
CA ILE A 21 -7.82 2.69 -27.81
C ILE A 21 -7.75 1.36 -27.04
N GLN A 22 -8.74 0.48 -27.17
CA GLN A 22 -8.74 -0.86 -26.56
C GLN A 22 -7.65 -1.79 -27.11
N PHE A 23 -7.10 -1.51 -28.29
CA PHE A 23 -6.03 -2.30 -28.91
C PHE A 23 -4.63 -1.69 -28.78
N ILE A 24 -4.49 -0.55 -28.08
CA ILE A 24 -3.17 -0.02 -27.75
C ILE A 24 -2.62 -0.87 -26.62
N PRO A 25 -1.51 -1.63 -26.83
CA PRO A 25 -0.92 -2.38 -25.76
C PRO A 25 -0.48 -1.43 -24.63
N SER A 26 -0.81 -1.78 -23.41
CA SER A 26 -0.32 -1.05 -22.25
C SER A 26 1.20 -1.00 -22.25
N ALA A 27 1.75 0.10 -21.74
CA ALA A 27 3.20 0.17 -21.55
C ALA A 27 3.64 -0.94 -20.58
N PRO A 28 4.71 -1.68 -20.90
CA PRO A 28 5.19 -2.74 -20.02
C PRO A 28 5.54 -2.17 -18.65
N VAL A 29 5.24 -2.95 -17.60
CA VAL A 29 5.63 -2.57 -16.23
C VAL A 29 7.15 -2.56 -16.13
N VAL A 30 7.69 -1.42 -15.73
CA VAL A 30 9.12 -1.25 -15.53
C VAL A 30 9.50 -1.76 -14.14
N ILE A 31 10.42 -2.73 -14.06
CA ILE A 31 10.91 -3.31 -12.80
C ILE A 31 12.25 -2.66 -12.45
N PRO A 32 12.35 -1.83 -11.39
CA PRO A 32 13.55 -1.07 -11.06
C PRO A 32 14.80 -1.94 -10.92
N GLY A 33 14.65 -3.13 -10.33
CA GLY A 33 15.78 -4.06 -10.13
C GLY A 33 16.47 -4.51 -11.42
N GLN A 34 15.80 -4.42 -12.57
CA GLN A 34 16.32 -4.79 -13.89
C GLN A 34 17.00 -3.61 -14.61
N LEU A 35 16.86 -2.40 -14.10
CA LEU A 35 17.43 -1.19 -14.69
C LEU A 35 18.87 -0.93 -14.20
N PRO A 36 19.65 -0.12 -14.93
CA PRO A 36 20.88 0.47 -14.41
C PRO A 36 20.63 1.24 -13.11
N VAL A 37 21.56 1.17 -12.16
CA VAL A 37 21.38 1.74 -10.81
C VAL A 37 20.94 3.22 -10.84
N ALA A 38 21.49 4.01 -11.73
CA ALA A 38 21.19 5.43 -11.87
C ALA A 38 19.73 5.74 -12.24
N GLN A 39 19.01 4.78 -12.84
CA GLN A 39 17.62 4.97 -13.30
C GLN A 39 16.59 4.40 -12.33
N ARG A 40 17.00 3.56 -11.38
CA ARG A 40 16.06 2.81 -10.52
C ARG A 40 15.15 3.69 -9.69
N SER A 41 15.67 4.77 -9.12
CA SER A 41 14.90 5.65 -8.23
C SER A 41 13.75 6.37 -8.94
N GLU A 42 13.91 6.69 -10.22
CA GLU A 42 12.86 7.32 -11.04
C GLU A 42 11.72 6.35 -11.35
N HIS A 43 12.01 5.05 -11.35
CA HIS A 43 11.04 3.98 -11.60
C HIS A 43 10.63 3.22 -10.34
N ARG A 44 10.81 3.82 -9.13
CA ARG A 44 10.40 3.20 -7.86
C ARG A 44 8.94 2.77 -7.87
N LEU A 45 8.04 3.63 -8.35
CA LEU A 45 6.65 3.27 -8.62
C LEU A 45 6.59 2.40 -9.86
N LEU A 46 6.13 1.17 -9.72
CA LEU A 46 5.84 0.28 -10.83
C LEU A 46 4.49 0.68 -11.44
N ASN A 47 4.47 0.94 -12.73
CA ASN A 47 3.32 1.44 -13.48
C ASN A 47 2.28 0.34 -13.78
N PHE A 48 1.80 -0.34 -12.74
CA PHE A 48 0.66 -1.24 -12.85
C PHE A 48 -0.61 -0.46 -13.21
N GLU A 49 -1.49 -1.06 -14.00
CA GLU A 49 -2.74 -0.43 -14.45
C GLU A 49 -3.84 -0.51 -13.39
N GLY A 50 -4.03 -1.72 -12.83
CA GLY A 50 -5.08 -1.99 -11.87
C GLY A 50 -4.60 -2.12 -10.42
N ILE A 51 -3.30 -1.95 -10.15
CA ILE A 51 -2.74 -2.05 -8.79
C ILE A 51 -2.11 -0.72 -8.41
N SER A 52 -2.79 0.05 -7.58
CA SER A 52 -2.31 1.36 -7.15
C SER A 52 -1.17 1.26 -6.13
N ASN A 53 -0.35 2.32 -6.05
CA ASN A 53 0.67 2.48 -5.01
C ASN A 53 1.72 1.35 -4.96
N PHE A 54 1.89 0.58 -6.06
CA PHE A 54 2.84 -0.52 -6.11
C PHE A 54 4.26 0.00 -6.30
N ARG A 55 5.12 -0.18 -5.30
CA ARG A 55 6.49 0.32 -5.36
C ARG A 55 7.53 -0.58 -4.71
N ASP A 56 8.76 -0.47 -5.20
CA ASP A 56 9.97 -1.10 -4.66
C ASP A 56 10.58 -0.23 -3.56
N LEU A 57 10.90 -0.80 -2.41
CA LEU A 57 11.54 -0.11 -1.29
C LEU A 57 13.07 -0.14 -1.36
N GLY A 58 13.65 -0.62 -2.45
CA GLY A 58 15.10 -0.60 -2.67
C GLY A 58 15.69 0.82 -2.80
N GLY A 59 16.99 0.93 -2.65
CA GLY A 59 17.74 2.17 -2.87
C GLY A 59 17.73 3.17 -1.71
N TYR A 60 17.00 2.92 -0.63
CA TYR A 60 17.09 3.78 0.56
C TYR A 60 18.39 3.55 1.30
N ALA A 61 19.12 4.64 1.56
CA ALA A 61 20.36 4.60 2.34
C ALA A 61 20.06 4.38 3.83
N THR A 62 20.88 3.58 4.49
CA THR A 62 20.87 3.39 5.93
C THR A 62 21.86 4.33 6.61
N SER A 63 21.72 4.56 7.92
CA SER A 63 22.62 5.42 8.71
C SER A 63 24.05 4.88 8.80
N ASP A 64 24.28 3.59 8.55
CA ASP A 64 25.60 2.96 8.53
C ASP A 64 26.23 2.89 7.12
N GLY A 65 25.63 3.58 6.13
CA GLY A 65 26.17 3.72 4.78
C GLY A 65 25.81 2.59 3.81
N ARG A 66 25.03 1.61 4.23
CA ARG A 66 24.49 0.56 3.35
C ARG A 66 23.24 1.04 2.62
N THR A 67 22.72 0.20 1.74
CA THR A 67 21.55 0.54 0.93
C THR A 67 20.59 -0.65 0.87
N VAL A 68 19.29 -0.41 0.99
CA VAL A 68 18.25 -1.43 0.81
C VAL A 68 18.31 -1.98 -0.61
N LYS A 69 18.37 -3.31 -0.76
CA LYS A 69 18.45 -3.99 -2.06
C LYS A 69 17.17 -3.75 -2.86
N TRP A 70 17.35 -3.39 -4.13
CA TRP A 70 16.25 -3.34 -5.09
C TRP A 70 15.72 -4.75 -5.40
N GLY A 71 14.43 -4.83 -5.70
CA GLY A 71 13.79 -6.08 -6.11
C GLY A 71 13.55 -7.06 -4.97
N ARG A 72 13.54 -6.62 -3.71
CA ARG A 72 13.36 -7.48 -2.53
C ARG A 72 12.12 -7.17 -1.72
N LEU A 73 11.76 -5.91 -1.61
CA LEU A 73 10.68 -5.44 -0.75
C LEU A 73 9.74 -4.57 -1.57
N TYR A 74 8.50 -5.01 -1.69
CA TYR A 74 7.46 -4.30 -2.44
C TYR A 74 6.24 -4.02 -1.55
N ARG A 75 5.61 -2.87 -1.75
CA ARG A 75 4.34 -2.53 -1.12
C ARG A 75 3.33 -2.04 -2.14
N SER A 76 2.02 -2.29 -1.88
CA SER A 76 0.97 -1.88 -2.82
C SER A 76 -0.40 -1.66 -2.15
N GLY A 77 -1.36 -1.16 -2.91
CA GLY A 77 -2.79 -1.28 -2.65
C GLY A 77 -3.32 -2.66 -3.05
N THR A 78 -4.65 -2.80 -3.06
CA THR A 78 -5.33 -4.05 -3.40
C THR A 78 -4.96 -4.55 -4.80
N LEU A 79 -4.93 -5.87 -4.97
CA LEU A 79 -4.73 -6.53 -6.25
C LEU A 79 -6.07 -6.92 -6.93
N ALA A 80 -7.20 -6.50 -6.38
CA ALA A 80 -8.53 -6.88 -6.88
C ALA A 80 -8.78 -6.46 -8.34
N HIS A 81 -8.15 -5.37 -8.75
CA HIS A 81 -8.34 -4.80 -10.10
C HIS A 81 -7.18 -5.10 -11.06
N ALA A 82 -6.28 -6.04 -10.69
CA ALA A 82 -5.15 -6.41 -11.53
C ALA A 82 -5.59 -6.83 -12.94
N THR A 83 -4.99 -6.21 -13.95
CA THR A 83 -5.21 -6.54 -15.36
C THR A 83 -4.39 -7.77 -15.79
N PRO A 84 -4.66 -8.38 -16.94
CA PRO A 84 -3.80 -9.43 -17.47
C PRO A 84 -2.33 -9.00 -17.64
N ALA A 85 -2.08 -7.73 -17.99
CA ALA A 85 -0.73 -7.15 -18.07
C ALA A 85 -0.07 -7.10 -16.70
N ASP A 86 -0.81 -6.67 -15.67
CA ASP A 86 -0.36 -6.65 -14.28
C ASP A 86 -0.02 -8.04 -13.77
N LEU A 87 -0.86 -9.04 -14.05
CA LEU A 87 -0.60 -10.43 -13.67
C LEU A 87 0.68 -10.98 -14.30
N ASN A 88 0.98 -10.60 -15.54
CA ASN A 88 2.25 -10.96 -16.19
C ASN A 88 3.45 -10.28 -15.53
N ALA A 89 3.31 -9.00 -15.17
CA ALA A 89 4.36 -8.27 -14.45
C ALA A 89 4.59 -8.85 -13.04
N LEU A 90 3.53 -9.22 -12.31
CA LEU A 90 3.64 -9.90 -11.01
C LEU A 90 4.46 -11.20 -11.10
N ARG A 91 4.29 -12.00 -12.17
CA ARG A 91 5.13 -13.20 -12.39
C ARG A 91 6.61 -12.84 -12.54
N GLN A 92 6.92 -11.72 -13.22
CA GLN A 92 8.30 -11.28 -13.45
C GLN A 92 8.99 -10.78 -12.17
N LEU A 93 8.24 -10.36 -11.15
CA LEU A 93 8.79 -9.98 -9.83
C LEU A 93 9.37 -11.17 -9.07
N GLN A 94 9.02 -12.42 -9.44
CA GLN A 94 9.47 -13.65 -8.79
C GLN A 94 9.28 -13.60 -7.27
N LEU A 95 8.12 -13.12 -6.84
CA LEU A 95 7.79 -13.06 -5.42
C LEU A 95 7.89 -14.45 -4.80
N ALA A 96 8.42 -14.54 -3.59
CA ALA A 96 8.31 -15.72 -2.74
C ALA A 96 7.02 -15.68 -1.92
N THR A 97 6.63 -14.46 -1.49
CA THR A 97 5.49 -14.27 -0.60
C THR A 97 4.76 -12.97 -0.93
N LEU A 98 3.43 -13.04 -0.92
CA LEU A 98 2.52 -11.91 -0.87
C LEU A 98 1.81 -11.90 0.49
N ILE A 99 1.91 -10.80 1.24
CA ILE A 99 1.26 -10.64 2.54
C ILE A 99 0.05 -9.73 2.37
N ASP A 100 -1.13 -10.18 2.83
CA ASP A 100 -2.39 -9.44 2.78
C ASP A 100 -2.83 -9.04 4.19
N PHE A 101 -2.90 -7.73 4.46
CA PHE A 101 -3.33 -7.17 5.75
C PHE A 101 -4.85 -6.94 5.84
N ARG A 102 -5.61 -7.23 4.80
CA ARG A 102 -7.03 -6.95 4.76
C ARG A 102 -7.83 -7.91 5.63
N SER A 103 -8.95 -7.42 6.14
CA SER A 103 -9.94 -8.21 6.87
C SER A 103 -10.63 -9.24 5.96
N ALA A 104 -11.37 -10.16 6.55
CA ALA A 104 -12.17 -11.13 5.80
C ALA A 104 -13.22 -10.43 4.92
N ALA A 105 -13.91 -9.43 5.47
CA ALA A 105 -14.91 -8.65 4.74
C ALA A 105 -14.32 -7.90 3.53
N GLU A 106 -13.17 -7.20 3.72
CA GLU A 106 -12.49 -6.51 2.61
C GLU A 106 -12.06 -7.48 1.49
N LYS A 107 -11.68 -8.71 1.84
CA LYS A 107 -11.29 -9.74 0.85
C LYS A 107 -12.48 -10.34 0.12
N GLU A 108 -13.63 -10.44 0.78
CA GLU A 108 -14.88 -10.90 0.19
C GLU A 108 -15.43 -9.86 -0.81
N GLU A 109 -15.38 -8.59 -0.46
CA GLU A 109 -15.82 -7.49 -1.32
C GLU A 109 -14.90 -7.29 -2.52
N GLU A 110 -13.58 -7.31 -2.30
CA GLU A 110 -12.56 -7.12 -3.33
C GLU A 110 -11.56 -8.30 -3.37
N PRO A 111 -11.92 -9.48 -3.88
CA PRO A 111 -11.01 -10.62 -3.93
C PRO A 111 -9.79 -10.34 -4.81
N ASN A 112 -8.60 -10.72 -4.33
CA ASN A 112 -7.36 -10.55 -5.09
C ASN A 112 -7.41 -11.30 -6.44
N ARG A 113 -7.04 -10.63 -7.52
CA ARG A 113 -6.70 -11.27 -8.79
C ARG A 113 -5.22 -11.61 -8.78
N LEU A 114 -4.91 -12.89 -8.83
CA LEU A 114 -3.55 -13.38 -8.77
C LEU A 114 -3.21 -14.19 -10.03
N PRO A 115 -1.92 -14.30 -10.40
CA PRO A 115 -1.49 -15.17 -11.49
C PRO A 115 -1.89 -16.62 -11.22
N ASP A 116 -2.19 -17.36 -12.28
CA ASP A 116 -2.39 -18.81 -12.22
C ASP A 116 -1.38 -19.51 -13.16
N PRO A 117 -0.48 -20.38 -12.68
CA PRO A 117 -0.21 -20.62 -11.24
C PRO A 117 0.38 -19.39 -10.54
N LYS A 118 0.13 -19.25 -9.24
CA LYS A 118 0.54 -18.08 -8.44
C LYS A 118 2.06 -17.90 -8.40
N GLY A 119 2.80 -18.97 -8.26
CA GLY A 119 4.26 -18.96 -8.14
C GLY A 119 4.81 -18.44 -6.81
N PHE A 120 3.95 -18.02 -5.86
CA PHE A 120 4.30 -17.50 -4.54
C PHE A 120 3.26 -17.90 -3.48
N ALA A 121 3.69 -17.90 -2.22
CA ALA A 121 2.79 -18.08 -1.08
C ALA A 121 1.96 -16.82 -0.81
N VAL A 122 0.72 -16.98 -0.38
CA VAL A 122 -0.10 -15.89 0.17
C VAL A 122 -0.22 -16.09 1.66
N VAL A 123 0.19 -15.09 2.44
CA VAL A 123 0.12 -15.07 3.89
C VAL A 123 -0.86 -13.99 4.33
N GLU A 124 -1.92 -14.38 5.00
CA GLU A 124 -2.94 -13.47 5.48
C GLU A 124 -2.61 -13.02 6.92
N ILE A 125 -2.51 -11.70 7.12
CA ILE A 125 -2.22 -11.10 8.43
C ILE A 125 -3.23 -9.97 8.66
N PRO A 126 -4.51 -10.27 8.89
CA PRO A 126 -5.53 -9.24 9.06
C PRO A 126 -5.22 -8.34 10.26
N THR A 127 -5.23 -7.03 10.02
CA THR A 127 -4.86 -6.01 11.02
C THR A 127 -6.03 -5.10 11.41
N LEU A 128 -7.25 -5.44 11.06
CA LEU A 128 -8.47 -4.71 11.48
C LEU A 128 -9.59 -5.66 11.92
N ASP A 129 -9.31 -6.96 12.02
CA ASP A 129 -10.25 -7.94 12.57
C ASP A 129 -10.28 -7.83 14.10
N GLY A 130 -10.86 -6.78 14.63
CA GLY A 130 -10.92 -6.49 16.07
C GLY A 130 -12.28 -6.74 16.73
N GLY A 131 -13.16 -7.58 16.14
CA GLY A 131 -14.52 -7.83 16.67
C GLY A 131 -15.52 -6.73 16.27
N ASP A 132 -16.73 -6.77 16.86
CA ASP A 132 -17.94 -6.02 16.48
C ASP A 132 -17.86 -4.47 16.48
N ASN A 133 -16.69 -3.85 16.46
CA ASN A 133 -16.51 -2.40 16.33
C ASN A 133 -15.12 -2.10 15.74
N SER A 134 -14.74 -2.73 14.63
CA SER A 134 -13.48 -2.42 13.99
C SER A 134 -13.49 -1.01 13.39
N VAL A 135 -12.32 -0.39 13.35
CA VAL A 135 -12.10 0.91 12.68
C VAL A 135 -12.59 0.90 11.23
N ALA A 136 -12.48 -0.24 10.55
CA ALA A 136 -12.98 -0.40 9.19
C ALA A 136 -14.50 -0.42 9.14
N ASP A 137 -15.17 -1.11 10.07
CA ASP A 137 -16.63 -1.21 10.11
C ASP A 137 -17.26 0.16 10.40
N GLU A 138 -16.68 0.96 11.28
CA GLU A 138 -17.15 2.32 11.53
C GLU A 138 -17.11 3.18 10.28
N VAL A 139 -16.00 3.14 9.53
CA VAL A 139 -15.87 3.89 8.27
C VAL A 139 -16.86 3.38 7.23
N MET A 140 -16.99 2.07 7.06
CA MET A 140 -17.94 1.48 6.11
C MET A 140 -19.38 1.85 6.45
N GLN A 141 -19.77 1.74 7.71
CA GLN A 141 -21.11 2.15 8.18
C GLN A 141 -21.39 3.62 7.87
N ARG A 142 -20.42 4.51 8.09
CA ARG A 142 -20.58 5.94 7.79
C ARG A 142 -20.68 6.20 6.28
N ILE A 143 -19.94 5.47 5.46
CA ILE A 143 -20.05 5.54 4.00
C ILE A 143 -21.45 5.09 3.54
N GLU A 144 -21.96 4.00 4.08
CA GLU A 144 -23.28 3.45 3.73
C GLU A 144 -24.40 4.40 4.13
N THR A 145 -24.39 4.86 5.38
CA THR A 145 -25.42 5.75 5.93
C THR A 145 -25.31 7.18 5.41
N GLY A 146 -24.11 7.62 5.02
CA GLY A 146 -23.82 9.02 4.68
C GLY A 146 -23.76 9.94 5.90
N ASP A 147 -23.74 9.39 7.11
CA ASP A 147 -23.71 10.16 8.37
C ASP A 147 -22.25 10.41 8.79
N PHE A 148 -21.81 11.63 8.56
CA PHE A 148 -20.49 12.13 8.95
C PHE A 148 -20.55 13.32 9.91
N ALA A 149 -21.74 13.71 10.44
CA ALA A 149 -21.94 14.95 11.17
C ALA A 149 -20.94 15.13 12.33
N ASP A 150 -20.79 14.12 13.19
CA ASP A 150 -19.90 14.16 14.37
C ASP A 150 -18.57 13.41 14.15
N PHE A 151 -18.18 13.17 12.89
CA PHE A 151 -16.97 12.42 12.57
C PHE A 151 -15.79 13.33 12.30
N ASP A 152 -14.73 13.17 13.08
CA ASP A 152 -13.43 13.80 12.86
C ASP A 152 -12.46 12.78 12.25
N PRO A 153 -12.24 12.83 10.92
CA PRO A 153 -11.41 11.87 10.24
C PRO A 153 -9.92 11.94 10.63
N ASP A 154 -9.40 13.11 11.01
CA ASP A 154 -8.00 13.24 11.44
C ASP A 154 -7.77 12.57 12.79
N SER A 155 -8.61 12.86 13.78
CA SER A 155 -8.55 12.20 15.10
C SER A 155 -8.73 10.69 14.97
N PHE A 156 -9.62 10.24 14.09
CA PHE A 156 -9.82 8.84 13.79
C PHE A 156 -8.55 8.18 13.22
N MET A 157 -7.90 8.80 12.23
CA MET A 157 -6.68 8.27 11.62
C MET A 157 -5.49 8.28 12.58
N LEU A 158 -5.39 9.29 13.44
CA LEU A 158 -4.38 9.33 14.51
C LEU A 158 -4.58 8.16 15.48
N ALA A 159 -5.81 7.92 15.93
CA ALA A 159 -6.13 6.79 16.81
C ALA A 159 -5.86 5.43 16.16
N ALA A 160 -6.23 5.26 14.88
CA ALA A 160 -5.97 4.04 14.12
C ALA A 160 -4.47 3.74 14.01
N ASN A 161 -3.64 4.74 13.73
CA ASN A 161 -2.19 4.55 13.63
C ASN A 161 -1.53 4.24 14.99
N ARG A 162 -2.03 4.81 16.09
CA ARG A 162 -1.61 4.41 17.44
C ARG A 162 -1.95 2.94 17.72
N GLN A 163 -3.12 2.47 17.30
CA GLN A 163 -3.48 1.06 17.47
C GLN A 163 -2.56 0.10 16.72
N PHE A 164 -1.97 0.50 15.58
CA PHE A 164 -0.98 -0.31 14.90
C PHE A 164 0.22 -0.63 15.79
N ALA A 165 0.65 0.34 16.59
CA ALA A 165 1.78 0.21 17.53
C ALA A 165 1.47 -0.57 18.81
N VAL A 166 0.19 -0.78 19.12
CA VAL A 166 -0.26 -1.42 20.38
C VAL A 166 -1.02 -2.69 20.10
N THR A 167 -2.26 -2.55 19.63
CA THR A 167 -3.20 -3.67 19.46
C THR A 167 -2.70 -4.65 18.39
N TYR A 168 -2.12 -4.12 17.31
CA TYR A 168 -1.69 -4.93 16.18
C TYR A 168 -0.19 -5.26 16.18
N THR A 169 0.56 -4.96 17.23
CA THR A 169 1.97 -5.37 17.39
C THR A 169 2.20 -6.86 17.10
N PRO A 170 1.36 -7.82 17.58
CA PRO A 170 1.54 -9.23 17.25
C PRO A 170 1.42 -9.53 15.73
N LYS A 171 0.59 -8.78 15.01
CA LYS A 171 0.43 -8.90 13.56
C LYS A 171 1.67 -8.36 12.81
N TYR A 172 2.21 -7.23 13.25
CA TYR A 172 3.45 -6.70 12.69
C TYR A 172 4.68 -7.55 13.06
N ARG A 173 4.68 -8.22 14.21
CA ARG A 173 5.66 -9.27 14.52
C ARG A 173 5.59 -10.40 13.49
N GLN A 174 4.40 -10.95 13.23
CA GLN A 174 4.19 -11.99 12.23
C GLN A 174 4.65 -11.53 10.84
N PHE A 175 4.36 -10.27 10.47
CA PHE A 175 4.85 -9.67 9.23
C PHE A 175 6.37 -9.70 9.12
N VAL A 176 7.10 -9.19 10.13
CA VAL A 176 8.57 -9.13 10.10
C VAL A 176 9.17 -10.54 10.11
N GLN A 177 8.58 -11.48 10.87
CA GLN A 177 9.00 -12.88 10.87
C GLN A 177 8.78 -13.55 9.50
N THR A 178 7.69 -13.21 8.80
CA THR A 178 7.44 -13.69 7.42
C THR A 178 8.49 -13.15 6.45
N VAL A 179 8.85 -11.87 6.56
CA VAL A 179 9.94 -11.28 5.75
C VAL A 179 11.28 -11.92 6.08
N LEU A 180 11.58 -12.17 7.34
CA LEU A 180 12.80 -12.86 7.79
C LEU A 180 12.88 -14.28 7.21
N ALA A 181 11.79 -15.03 7.27
CA ALA A 181 11.69 -16.40 6.75
C ALA A 181 11.88 -16.48 5.22
N ALA A 182 11.59 -15.41 4.49
CA ALA A 182 11.83 -15.34 3.06
C ALA A 182 13.33 -15.32 2.68
N ASN A 183 14.23 -15.14 3.63
CA ASN A 183 15.69 -15.24 3.45
C ASN A 183 16.24 -14.35 2.32
N GLY A 184 15.66 -13.14 2.16
CA GLY A 184 16.02 -12.21 1.10
C GLY A 184 15.39 -12.49 -0.26
N ALA A 185 14.53 -13.50 -0.39
CA ALA A 185 13.67 -13.65 -1.56
C ALA A 185 12.65 -12.47 -1.62
N PRO A 186 12.16 -12.10 -2.82
CA PRO A 186 11.25 -10.96 -2.95
C PRO A 186 9.93 -11.16 -2.20
N VAL A 187 9.53 -10.17 -1.40
CA VAL A 187 8.28 -10.14 -0.65
C VAL A 187 7.49 -8.89 -1.02
N ALA A 188 6.20 -9.06 -1.27
CA ALA A 188 5.27 -7.96 -1.42
C ALA A 188 4.25 -7.99 -0.28
N TRP A 189 3.74 -6.80 0.12
CA TRP A 189 2.63 -6.73 1.06
C TRP A 189 1.67 -5.60 0.70
N HIS A 190 0.41 -5.81 1.03
CA HIS A 190 -0.63 -4.87 0.71
C HIS A 190 -1.76 -4.82 1.75
N CYS A 191 -2.59 -3.78 1.65
CA CYS A 191 -3.93 -3.69 2.22
C CYS A 191 -4.87 -3.15 1.12
N SER A 192 -5.95 -2.46 1.45
CA SER A 192 -6.86 -1.91 0.43
C SER A 192 -6.24 -0.74 -0.33
N ALA A 193 -5.78 0.32 0.33
CA ALA A 193 -5.15 1.48 -0.34
C ALA A 193 -3.62 1.42 -0.39
N GLY A 194 -2.98 0.51 0.37
CA GLY A 194 -1.52 0.41 0.44
C GLY A 194 -0.84 1.57 1.18
N LYS A 195 -1.58 2.35 1.99
CA LYS A 195 -1.06 3.56 2.65
C LYS A 195 -0.81 3.37 4.15
N ASP A 196 -1.82 3.08 4.97
CA ASP A 196 -1.72 3.07 6.44
C ASP A 196 -1.11 1.77 6.98
N ARG A 197 -1.86 0.66 6.99
CA ARG A 197 -1.38 -0.67 7.44
C ARG A 197 -0.10 -1.09 6.73
N THR A 198 -0.11 -1.00 5.45
CA THR A 198 1.02 -1.29 4.54
C THR A 198 2.17 -0.30 4.77
N GLY A 199 1.84 0.97 5.03
CA GLY A 199 2.81 2.02 5.30
C GLY A 199 3.50 1.87 6.64
N PHE A 200 2.75 1.53 7.68
CA PHE A 200 3.31 1.27 9.01
C PHE A 200 4.23 0.03 8.98
N ALA A 201 3.82 -1.05 8.29
CA ALA A 201 4.68 -2.22 8.07
C ALA A 201 6.00 -1.85 7.37
N ALA A 202 5.94 -1.04 6.30
CA ALA A 202 7.13 -0.55 5.60
C ALA A 202 8.01 0.30 6.51
N ALA A 203 7.40 1.19 7.28
CA ALA A 203 8.10 2.08 8.20
C ALA A 203 8.86 1.31 9.29
N ILE A 204 8.23 0.31 9.92
CA ILE A 204 8.87 -0.56 10.89
C ILE A 204 10.07 -1.28 10.25
N LEU A 205 9.87 -1.92 9.11
CA LEU A 205 10.91 -2.72 8.46
C LEU A 205 12.10 -1.85 8.02
N LEU A 206 11.85 -0.70 7.40
CA LEU A 206 12.90 0.23 7.00
C LEU A 206 13.69 0.76 8.22
N ARG A 207 13.01 1.06 9.34
CA ARG A 207 13.67 1.46 10.59
C ARG A 207 14.54 0.33 11.15
N ILE A 208 14.08 -0.92 11.17
CA ILE A 208 14.87 -2.09 11.56
C ILE A 208 16.13 -2.24 10.69
N LEU A 209 16.00 -1.98 9.39
CA LEU A 209 17.13 -1.99 8.47
C LEU A 209 18.12 -0.82 8.71
N GLY A 210 17.73 0.21 9.46
CA GLY A 210 18.57 1.36 9.77
C GLY A 210 18.37 2.56 8.85
N VAL A 211 17.28 2.60 8.09
CA VAL A 211 16.91 3.77 7.29
C VAL A 211 16.49 4.92 8.23
N PRO A 212 16.99 6.16 8.02
CA PRO A 212 16.65 7.31 8.85
C PRO A 212 15.15 7.59 8.90
N ALA A 213 14.65 8.03 10.05
CA ALA A 213 13.23 8.31 10.28
C ALA A 213 12.63 9.27 9.23
N GLN A 214 13.39 10.32 8.86
CA GLN A 214 12.93 11.27 7.85
C GLN A 214 12.68 10.59 6.49
N THR A 215 13.61 9.73 6.03
CA THR A 215 13.47 8.99 4.77
C THR A 215 12.27 8.02 4.83
N VAL A 216 12.01 7.41 5.98
CA VAL A 216 10.84 6.54 6.19
C VAL A 216 9.53 7.33 6.10
N LEU A 217 9.48 8.52 6.71
CA LEU A 217 8.34 9.43 6.58
C LEU A 217 8.14 9.90 5.13
N ASP A 218 9.22 10.18 4.42
CA ASP A 218 9.16 10.59 3.02
C ASP A 218 8.62 9.47 2.13
N ASP A 219 9.04 8.19 2.34
CA ASP A 219 8.42 7.05 1.65
C ASP A 219 6.92 6.93 1.97
N TYR A 220 6.54 7.08 3.25
CA TYR A 220 5.13 7.02 3.63
C TYR A 220 4.30 8.07 2.88
N MET A 221 4.81 9.31 2.80
CA MET A 221 4.16 10.44 2.12
C MET A 221 4.05 10.27 0.60
N LEU A 222 4.88 9.43 -0.05
CA LEU A 222 4.70 9.11 -1.47
C LEU A 222 3.32 8.48 -1.75
N SER A 223 2.68 7.87 -0.77
CA SER A 223 1.34 7.33 -0.92
C SER A 223 0.29 8.41 -1.20
N LYS A 224 0.55 9.69 -0.86
CA LYS A 224 -0.33 10.82 -1.21
C LYS A 224 -0.42 10.96 -2.74
N GLN A 225 0.72 10.89 -3.41
CA GLN A 225 0.77 10.94 -4.88
C GLN A 225 0.27 9.65 -5.53
N TYR A 226 0.66 8.49 -5.01
CA TYR A 226 0.47 7.21 -5.69
C TYR A 226 -0.88 6.53 -5.40
N ALA A 227 -1.52 6.84 -4.28
CA ALA A 227 -2.80 6.26 -3.92
C ALA A 227 -3.96 7.25 -4.10
N VAL A 228 -3.78 8.54 -3.71
CA VAL A 228 -4.86 9.53 -3.71
C VAL A 228 -5.14 10.04 -5.11
N ASP A 229 -4.09 10.30 -5.90
CA ASP A 229 -4.25 10.80 -7.27
C ASP A 229 -4.99 9.80 -8.17
N ALA A 230 -4.80 8.50 -7.93
CA ALA A 230 -5.52 7.45 -8.63
C ALA A 230 -7.05 7.46 -8.35
N ARG A 231 -7.49 8.01 -7.22
CA ARG A 231 -8.89 8.04 -6.76
C ARG A 231 -9.57 9.40 -6.88
N ARG A 232 -8.96 10.39 -7.55
CA ARG A 232 -9.56 11.74 -7.71
C ARG A 232 -10.93 11.73 -8.39
N ASN A 233 -11.14 10.82 -9.32
CA ASN A 233 -12.44 10.71 -10.01
C ASN A 233 -13.51 10.12 -9.09
N ASP A 234 -13.15 9.19 -8.22
CA ASP A 234 -14.07 8.60 -7.24
C ASP A 234 -14.55 9.65 -6.24
N LEU A 235 -13.64 10.52 -5.76
CA LEU A 235 -13.98 11.65 -4.91
C LEU A 235 -14.91 12.66 -5.58
N ARG A 236 -14.75 12.91 -6.89
CA ARG A 236 -15.65 13.79 -7.65
C ARG A 236 -17.04 13.20 -7.77
N LEU A 237 -17.16 11.91 -8.06
CA LEU A 237 -18.43 11.19 -8.11
C LEU A 237 -19.09 11.18 -6.72
N LEU A 238 -18.32 10.90 -5.67
CA LEU A 238 -18.81 10.91 -4.30
C LEU A 238 -19.41 12.28 -3.92
N ARG A 239 -18.73 13.38 -4.28
CA ARG A 239 -19.21 14.76 -4.05
C ARG A 239 -20.56 15.01 -4.73
N LEU A 240 -20.77 14.46 -5.93
CA LEU A 240 -22.03 14.59 -6.66
C LEU A 240 -23.18 13.80 -6.01
N PHE A 241 -22.90 12.62 -5.44
CA PHE A 241 -23.93 11.71 -4.94
C PHE A 241 -24.17 11.78 -3.43
N LYS A 242 -23.15 12.12 -2.62
CA LYS A 242 -23.22 12.13 -1.15
C LYS A 242 -23.07 13.53 -0.52
N GLY A 243 -22.77 14.56 -1.34
CA GLY A 243 -22.60 15.95 -0.89
C GLY A 243 -21.15 16.32 -0.54
N GLU A 244 -20.93 17.61 -0.30
CA GLU A 244 -19.58 18.16 -0.06
C GLU A 244 -18.98 17.68 1.25
N GLU A 245 -19.74 17.70 2.36
CA GLU A 245 -19.25 17.30 3.67
C GLU A 245 -18.74 15.85 3.71
N ALA A 246 -19.53 14.92 3.18
CA ALA A 246 -19.13 13.51 3.08
C ALA A 246 -17.89 13.34 2.22
N ALA A 247 -17.83 14.03 1.08
CA ALA A 247 -16.69 13.97 0.17
C ALA A 247 -15.41 14.55 0.79
N ASP A 248 -15.52 15.64 1.54
CA ASP A 248 -14.37 16.27 2.20
C ASP A 248 -13.83 15.40 3.34
N LYS A 249 -14.69 14.85 4.19
CA LYS A 249 -14.30 13.93 5.28
C LYS A 249 -13.71 12.62 4.75
N LEU A 250 -14.31 12.04 3.71
CA LEU A 250 -13.73 10.87 3.02
C LEU A 250 -12.44 11.22 2.28
N GLY A 251 -12.32 12.44 1.75
CA GLY A 251 -11.08 12.93 1.16
C GLY A 251 -9.93 12.93 2.14
N VAL A 252 -10.17 13.29 3.41
CA VAL A 252 -9.17 13.16 4.48
C VAL A 252 -8.80 11.71 4.70
N LEU A 253 -9.80 10.80 4.90
CA LEU A 253 -9.53 9.38 5.12
C LEU A 253 -8.75 8.71 3.97
N LEU A 254 -9.01 9.13 2.73
CA LEU A 254 -8.27 8.68 1.55
C LEU A 254 -6.90 9.34 1.44
N GLY A 255 -6.67 10.45 2.15
CA GLY A 255 -5.43 11.18 2.22
C GLY A 255 -4.30 10.43 2.94
N VAL A 256 -3.18 11.10 3.05
CA VAL A 256 -2.01 10.65 3.83
C VAL A 256 -1.42 11.87 4.51
N GLU A 257 -1.30 11.81 5.83
CA GLU A 257 -0.69 12.89 6.61
C GLU A 257 0.48 12.36 7.45
N ARG A 258 1.55 13.15 7.52
CA ARG A 258 2.77 12.82 8.27
C ARG A 258 2.45 12.50 9.74
N ALA A 259 1.56 13.28 10.34
CA ALA A 259 1.16 13.16 11.74
C ALA A 259 0.58 11.78 12.08
N TRP A 260 -0.04 11.10 11.13
CA TRP A 260 -0.62 9.78 11.40
C TRP A 260 0.46 8.73 11.65
N LEU A 261 1.50 8.68 10.82
CA LEU A 261 2.62 7.76 11.04
C LEU A 261 3.42 8.15 12.29
N GLU A 262 3.62 9.46 12.50
CA GLU A 262 4.30 9.98 13.69
C GLU A 262 3.54 9.61 14.97
N ALA A 263 2.20 9.63 14.97
CA ALA A 263 1.39 9.19 16.11
C ALA A 263 1.64 7.71 16.46
N GLY A 264 1.78 6.84 15.47
CA GLY A 264 2.16 5.45 15.69
C GLY A 264 3.55 5.30 16.31
N PHE A 265 4.54 6.07 15.88
CA PHE A 265 5.87 6.05 16.46
C PHE A 265 5.91 6.68 17.85
N SER A 266 5.14 7.75 18.11
CA SER A 266 5.01 8.34 19.46
C SER A 266 4.42 7.33 20.44
N GLU A 267 3.42 6.56 20.03
CA GLU A 267 2.83 5.50 20.83
C GLU A 267 3.84 4.37 21.15
N ILE A 268 4.73 4.04 20.18
CA ILE A 268 5.85 3.12 20.41
C ILE A 268 6.76 3.66 21.51
N ASP A 269 7.15 4.93 21.43
CA ASP A 269 8.05 5.56 22.40
C ASP A 269 7.39 5.67 23.79
N GLU A 270 6.10 6.01 23.85
CA GLU A 270 5.33 6.06 25.10
C GLU A 270 5.23 4.68 25.77
N ARG A 271 4.95 3.63 25.00
CA ARG A 271 4.68 2.29 25.54
C ARG A 271 5.94 1.47 25.82
N TYR A 272 6.93 1.56 24.95
CA TYR A 272 8.14 0.74 25.01
C TYR A 272 9.38 1.56 25.45
N GLY A 273 9.28 2.89 25.50
CA GLY A 273 10.39 3.80 25.84
C GLY A 273 11.35 4.08 24.68
N SER A 274 11.37 3.25 23.65
CA SER A 274 12.14 3.48 22.41
C SER A 274 11.74 2.50 21.30
N PHE A 275 12.06 2.86 20.06
CA PHE A 275 11.88 1.96 18.91
C PHE A 275 12.69 0.65 19.06
N ASP A 276 13.91 0.70 19.62
CA ASP A 276 14.72 -0.50 19.81
C ASP A 276 14.07 -1.48 20.80
N ARG A 277 13.45 -0.98 21.88
CA ARG A 277 12.66 -1.81 22.79
C ARG A 277 11.38 -2.33 22.13
N TYR A 278 10.73 -1.55 21.29
CA TYR A 278 9.61 -2.07 20.53
C TYR A 278 10.04 -3.25 19.63
N VAL A 279 11.22 -3.17 19.02
CA VAL A 279 11.77 -4.26 18.20
C VAL A 279 12.07 -5.50 19.05
N SER A 280 12.69 -5.35 20.22
CA SER A 280 13.04 -6.48 21.10
C SER A 280 11.84 -7.04 21.84
N ASP A 281 11.05 -6.20 22.49
CA ASP A 281 10.01 -6.60 23.44
C ASP A 281 8.64 -6.74 22.76
N GLY A 282 8.30 -5.79 21.86
CA GLY A 282 7.07 -5.76 21.10
C GLY A 282 7.10 -6.77 19.95
N LEU A 283 8.03 -6.62 19.01
CA LEU A 283 8.15 -7.50 17.85
C LEU A 283 8.88 -8.81 18.17
N GLN A 284 9.53 -8.92 19.34
CA GLN A 284 10.26 -10.10 19.81
C GLN A 284 11.34 -10.56 18.82
N LEU A 285 12.06 -9.62 18.25
CA LEU A 285 13.19 -9.91 17.35
C LEU A 285 14.49 -9.92 18.16
N SER A 286 15.26 -10.99 17.99
CA SER A 286 16.61 -11.07 18.53
C SER A 286 17.61 -10.24 17.72
N ALA A 287 18.78 -9.96 18.29
CA ALA A 287 19.89 -9.34 17.55
C ALA A 287 20.31 -10.18 16.33
N ALA A 288 20.18 -11.52 16.41
CA ALA A 288 20.47 -12.41 15.30
C ALA A 288 19.46 -12.25 14.16
N ASP A 289 18.17 -12.07 14.48
CA ASP A 289 17.12 -11.85 13.48
C ASP A 289 17.34 -10.51 12.75
N ILE A 290 17.65 -9.45 13.48
CA ILE A 290 17.98 -8.13 12.91
C ILE A 290 19.21 -8.23 12.01
N ALA A 291 20.25 -8.93 12.44
CA ALA A 291 21.47 -9.15 11.67
C ALA A 291 21.17 -9.94 10.38
N ALA A 292 20.31 -10.96 10.45
CA ALA A 292 19.87 -11.75 9.30
C ALA A 292 19.07 -10.89 8.29
N LEU A 293 18.08 -10.10 8.77
CA LEU A 293 17.35 -9.16 7.91
C LEU A 293 18.29 -8.20 7.18
N ARG A 294 19.23 -7.57 7.91
CA ARG A 294 20.20 -6.65 7.34
C ARG A 294 21.15 -7.32 6.35
N LYS A 295 21.61 -8.54 6.63
CA LYS A 295 22.46 -9.34 5.72
C LYS A 295 21.73 -9.65 4.40
N HIS A 296 20.47 -10.01 4.46
CA HIS A 296 19.71 -10.44 3.28
C HIS A 296 19.18 -9.27 2.46
N LEU A 297 18.83 -8.14 3.11
CA LEU A 297 18.11 -7.04 2.49
C LEU A 297 18.97 -5.78 2.22
N LEU A 298 20.21 -5.72 2.72
CA LEU A 298 21.13 -4.58 2.48
C LEU A 298 22.30 -4.97 1.61
N LEU A 299 22.77 -3.98 0.80
CA LEU A 299 24.04 -3.99 0.06
C LEU A 299 25.13 -3.39 0.92
#